data_c9646487006693cbfa44f0a9bd8f6ad7
#
_entry.id   c9646487006693cbfa44f0a9bd8f6ad7
#
_cell.length_a   1.000
_cell.length_b   1.000
_cell.length_c   1.000
_cell.angle_alpha   90.00
_cell.angle_beta   90.00
_cell.angle_gamma   90.00
#
_symmetry.space_group_name_H-M   'P 1'
#
loop_
_entity.id
_entity.type
_entity.pdbx_description
1 polymer ?
#
loop_
_entity_poly.entity_id
_entity_poly.type
_entity_poly.pdbx_seq_one_letter_code
_entity_poly.pdbx_strand_id
1 'polypeptide(L)'
;PVLLGALLQGNANPGPAGIPAKRLWTYRHATWLGQSMGIGLQMPAQHPFKPTPLLRLALAHGRDGSINRFVAQAVMQHVWVGGEDANDPQRLQSLRTLLQEQKRHDEAGDEVKQWLRANTEQASKAGVFGVPAWEVDGHVFWGLDALPMLRSYLEGDSWFDTHWPAVAHVESGLS
;
A
#
# COMPACT_ATOMS: atom_id res chain seq x y z
N PRO A 1 -1.08 -6.98 2.38
CA PRO A 1 -1.36 -5.88 3.31
C PRO A 1 -0.23 -5.67 4.31
N VAL A 2 0.17 -4.42 4.56
CA VAL A 2 1.24 -4.01 5.48
C VAL A 2 0.80 -2.79 6.30
N LEU A 3 1.39 -2.60 7.47
CA LEU A 3 1.19 -1.40 8.30
C LEU A 3 2.14 -0.29 7.86
N LEU A 4 1.69 0.58 6.96
CA LEU A 4 2.49 1.70 6.44
C LEU A 4 3.07 2.57 7.58
N GLY A 5 2.29 2.84 8.64
CA GLY A 5 2.79 3.62 9.78
C GLY A 5 4.03 3.01 10.45
N ALA A 6 4.09 1.67 10.53
CA ALA A 6 5.27 0.98 11.07
C ALA A 6 6.48 1.07 10.12
N LEU A 7 6.27 0.95 8.80
CA LEU A 7 7.33 1.13 7.82
C LEU A 7 7.90 2.56 7.84
N LEU A 8 7.03 3.57 7.92
CA LEU A 8 7.44 4.96 8.02
C LEU A 8 8.24 5.23 9.30
N GLN A 9 7.76 4.72 10.43
CA GLN A 9 8.43 4.87 11.72
C GLN A 9 9.81 4.21 11.73
N GLY A 10 9.91 3.00 11.18
CA GLY A 10 11.18 2.27 11.05
C GLY A 10 12.22 3.00 10.20
N ASN A 11 11.78 3.85 9.27
CA ASN A 11 12.65 4.66 8.40
C ASN A 11 12.78 6.13 8.87
N ALA A 12 12.37 6.46 10.10
CA ALA A 12 12.35 7.83 10.62
C ALA A 12 11.66 8.84 9.66
N ASN A 13 10.67 8.39 8.91
CA ASN A 13 9.98 9.16 7.88
C ASN A 13 8.55 9.50 8.34
N PRO A 14 8.19 10.79 8.50
CA PRO A 14 6.83 11.17 8.88
C PRO A 14 5.79 10.90 7.78
N GLY A 15 6.23 10.54 6.58
CA GLY A 15 5.40 10.41 5.41
C GLY A 15 4.86 11.75 4.91
N PRO A 16 4.24 11.77 3.71
CA PRO A 16 3.68 13.03 3.16
C PRO A 16 2.54 13.59 4.01
N ALA A 17 1.79 12.75 4.73
CA ALA A 17 0.69 13.20 5.58
C ALA A 17 1.16 13.96 6.83
N GLY A 18 2.39 13.74 7.30
CA GLY A 18 2.98 14.43 8.46
C GLY A 18 3.42 15.88 8.16
N ILE A 19 3.52 16.27 6.89
CA ILE A 19 3.94 17.61 6.46
C ILE A 19 2.76 18.30 5.75
N PRO A 20 2.14 19.36 6.31
CA PRO A 20 0.88 19.92 5.80
C PRO A 20 0.90 20.28 4.30
N ALA A 21 1.95 20.97 3.84
CA ALA A 21 2.08 21.34 2.43
C ALA A 21 2.22 20.11 1.51
N LYS A 22 3.01 19.10 1.93
CA LYS A 22 3.17 17.84 1.22
C LYS A 22 1.87 17.03 1.17
N ARG A 23 1.15 16.98 2.30
CA ARG A 23 -0.16 16.32 2.38
C ARG A 23 -1.14 16.90 1.37
N LEU A 24 -1.28 18.24 1.35
CA LEU A 24 -2.19 18.90 0.44
C LEU A 24 -1.82 18.66 -1.04
N TRP A 25 -0.53 18.74 -1.35
CA TRP A 25 -0.04 18.42 -2.70
C TRP A 25 -0.34 16.98 -3.09
N THR A 26 -0.06 16.03 -2.21
CA THR A 26 -0.30 14.59 -2.45
C THR A 26 -1.78 14.32 -2.74
N TYR A 27 -2.69 14.93 -1.99
CA TYR A 27 -4.13 14.76 -2.23
C TYR A 27 -4.55 15.30 -3.60
N ARG A 28 -4.10 16.51 -3.95
CA ARG A 28 -4.37 17.11 -5.26
C ARG A 28 -3.80 16.28 -6.39
N HIS A 29 -2.57 15.81 -6.25
CA HIS A 29 -1.92 15.00 -7.27
C HIS A 29 -2.60 13.65 -7.44
N ALA A 30 -2.94 12.95 -6.35
CA ALA A 30 -3.64 11.68 -6.41
C ALA A 30 -5.02 11.80 -7.07
N THR A 31 -5.81 12.81 -6.71
CA THR A 31 -7.13 13.02 -7.31
C THR A 31 -7.04 13.42 -8.78
N TRP A 32 -6.06 14.23 -9.16
CA TRP A 32 -5.80 14.57 -10.56
C TRP A 32 -5.39 13.34 -11.39
N LEU A 33 -4.48 12.50 -10.84
CA LEU A 33 -4.08 11.24 -11.49
C LEU A 33 -5.30 10.31 -11.65
N GLY A 34 -6.11 10.15 -10.61
CA GLY A 34 -7.34 9.35 -10.67
C GLY A 34 -8.23 9.80 -11.82
N GLN A 35 -8.46 11.11 -11.94
CA GLN A 35 -9.24 11.68 -13.05
C GLN A 35 -8.60 11.42 -14.42
N SER A 36 -7.31 11.65 -14.55
CA SER A 36 -6.58 11.44 -15.82
C SER A 36 -6.58 10.00 -16.30
N MET A 37 -6.69 9.05 -15.36
CA MET A 37 -6.76 7.60 -15.62
C MET A 37 -8.20 7.06 -15.73
N GLY A 38 -9.22 7.92 -15.63
CA GLY A 38 -10.62 7.51 -15.64
C GLY A 38 -11.06 6.77 -14.37
N ILE A 39 -10.29 6.89 -13.28
CA ILE A 39 -10.62 6.32 -11.98
C ILE A 39 -11.42 7.37 -11.19
N GLY A 40 -12.62 7.04 -10.76
CA GLY A 40 -13.47 7.91 -9.95
C GLY A 40 -12.99 8.06 -8.50
N LEU A 41 -11.72 8.45 -8.32
CA LEU A 41 -11.09 8.57 -7.01
C LEU A 41 -11.64 9.79 -6.26
N GLN A 42 -12.08 9.54 -5.03
CA GLN A 42 -12.53 10.57 -4.08
C GLN A 42 -11.83 10.35 -2.74
N MET A 43 -11.35 11.45 -2.15
CA MET A 43 -10.73 11.37 -0.82
C MET A 43 -11.78 10.94 0.21
N PRO A 44 -11.43 10.03 1.14
CA PRO A 44 -12.32 9.67 2.24
C PRO A 44 -12.57 10.87 3.16
N ALA A 45 -13.65 10.83 3.94
CA ALA A 45 -14.03 11.90 4.86
C ALA A 45 -12.92 12.31 5.83
N GLN A 46 -12.05 11.36 6.19
CA GLN A 46 -10.84 11.59 6.98
C GLN A 46 -9.63 10.88 6.36
N HIS A 47 -8.51 11.59 6.27
CA HIS A 47 -7.22 11.00 5.91
C HIS A 47 -6.06 11.76 6.58
N PRO A 48 -5.11 11.11 7.27
CA PRO A 48 -5.05 9.66 7.50
C PRO A 48 -6.20 9.13 8.38
N PHE A 49 -6.57 7.88 8.15
CA PHE A 49 -7.51 7.13 8.99
C PHE A 49 -6.82 5.90 9.59
N LYS A 50 -7.46 5.22 10.55
CA LYS A 50 -6.93 4.01 11.15
C LYS A 50 -7.08 2.82 10.16
N PRO A 51 -5.99 2.31 9.55
CA PRO A 51 -6.10 1.32 8.49
C PRO A 51 -6.28 -0.12 9.00
N THR A 52 -6.00 -0.38 10.28
CA THR A 52 -5.94 -1.73 10.85
C THR A 52 -7.23 -2.55 10.64
N PRO A 53 -8.44 -2.00 10.82
CA PRO A 53 -9.67 -2.77 10.57
C PRO A 53 -9.75 -3.28 9.13
N LEU A 54 -9.49 -2.42 8.16
CA LEU A 54 -9.52 -2.77 6.73
C LEU A 54 -8.42 -3.74 6.31
N LEU A 55 -7.20 -3.58 6.86
CA LEU A 55 -6.09 -4.50 6.61
C LEU A 55 -6.38 -5.90 7.14
N ARG A 56 -6.97 -6.00 8.34
CA ARG A 56 -7.37 -7.28 8.91
C ARG A 56 -8.55 -7.90 8.15
N LEU A 57 -9.54 -7.09 7.80
CA LEU A 57 -10.65 -7.52 6.96
C LEU A 57 -10.12 -8.10 5.64
N ALA A 58 -9.23 -7.41 4.95
CA ALA A 58 -8.62 -7.90 3.72
C ALA A 58 -7.92 -9.25 3.93
N LEU A 59 -7.10 -9.39 4.96
CA LEU A 59 -6.39 -10.64 5.28
C LEU A 59 -7.32 -11.78 5.66
N ALA A 60 -8.40 -11.50 6.38
CA ALA A 60 -9.41 -12.52 6.73
C ALA A 60 -10.13 -13.11 5.50
N HIS A 61 -10.15 -12.36 4.40
CA HIS A 61 -10.72 -12.77 3.12
C HIS A 61 -9.64 -13.19 2.10
N GLY A 62 -8.39 -13.29 2.55
CA GLY A 62 -7.25 -13.76 1.78
C GLY A 62 -6.88 -15.21 2.08
N ARG A 63 -5.68 -15.59 1.69
CA ARG A 63 -5.10 -16.90 1.95
C ARG A 63 -3.62 -16.75 2.33
N ASP A 64 -3.21 -17.38 3.42
CA ASP A 64 -1.80 -17.46 3.84
C ASP A 64 -1.09 -16.10 3.94
N GLY A 65 -1.78 -15.08 4.50
CA GLY A 65 -1.27 -13.72 4.62
C GLY A 65 -1.28 -12.89 3.33
N SER A 66 -1.76 -13.42 2.21
CA SER A 66 -1.94 -12.71 0.95
C SER A 66 -3.41 -12.43 0.64
N ILE A 67 -3.67 -11.50 -0.29
CA ILE A 67 -5.01 -11.20 -0.78
C ILE A 67 -5.05 -11.29 -2.31
N ASN A 68 -6.19 -11.71 -2.84
CA ASN A 68 -6.40 -11.71 -4.28
C ASN A 68 -6.83 -10.32 -4.80
N ARG A 69 -6.85 -10.17 -6.11
CA ARG A 69 -7.24 -8.92 -6.79
C ARG A 69 -8.65 -8.46 -6.41
N PHE A 70 -9.61 -9.36 -6.28
CA PHE A 70 -11.00 -9.03 -5.95
C PHE A 70 -11.10 -8.38 -4.56
N VAL A 71 -10.47 -9.00 -3.54
CA VAL A 71 -10.43 -8.45 -2.17
C VAL A 71 -9.71 -7.10 -2.16
N ALA A 72 -8.54 -6.99 -2.82
CA ALA A 72 -7.79 -5.75 -2.90
C ALA A 72 -8.63 -4.62 -3.53
N GLN A 73 -9.29 -4.90 -4.66
CA GLN A 73 -10.11 -3.93 -5.37
C GLN A 73 -11.32 -3.49 -4.53
N ALA A 74 -12.03 -4.43 -3.88
CA ALA A 74 -13.18 -4.12 -3.03
C ALA A 74 -12.79 -3.19 -1.87
N VAL A 75 -11.68 -3.48 -1.19
CA VAL A 75 -11.18 -2.64 -0.09
C VAL A 75 -10.74 -1.26 -0.60
N MET A 76 -10.05 -1.19 -1.73
CA MET A 76 -9.63 0.09 -2.31
C MET A 76 -10.84 0.93 -2.74
N GLN A 77 -11.84 0.33 -3.37
CA GLN A 77 -13.09 1.03 -3.75
C GLN A 77 -13.85 1.53 -2.52
N HIS A 78 -13.93 0.72 -1.47
CA HIS A 78 -14.54 1.13 -0.20
C HIS A 78 -13.91 2.40 0.37
N VAL A 79 -12.59 2.54 0.27
CA VAL A 79 -11.86 3.70 0.81
C VAL A 79 -11.91 4.90 -0.14
N TRP A 80 -11.70 4.68 -1.44
CA TRP A 80 -11.37 5.74 -2.39
C TRP A 80 -12.51 6.08 -3.37
N VAL A 81 -13.70 5.54 -3.16
CA VAL A 81 -14.89 5.87 -3.95
C VAL A 81 -16.02 6.29 -3.00
N GLY A 82 -16.61 7.46 -3.24
CA GLY A 82 -17.76 7.96 -2.49
C GLY A 82 -17.44 9.04 -1.44
N GLY A 83 -16.18 9.29 -1.09
CA GLY A 83 -15.79 10.38 -0.19
C GLY A 83 -16.21 10.19 1.29
N GLU A 84 -16.60 8.99 1.68
CA GLU A 84 -17.18 8.70 3.00
C GLU A 84 -16.12 8.24 4.01
N ASP A 85 -16.52 8.07 5.28
CA ASP A 85 -15.64 7.53 6.32
C ASP A 85 -15.26 6.07 6.02
N ALA A 86 -13.95 5.80 5.92
CA ALA A 86 -13.42 4.46 5.67
C ALA A 86 -13.71 3.46 6.80
N ASN A 87 -13.94 3.95 8.02
CA ASN A 87 -14.21 3.14 9.20
C ASN A 87 -15.68 3.15 9.65
N ASP A 88 -16.58 3.71 8.84
CA ASP A 88 -18.01 3.67 9.15
C ASP A 88 -18.49 2.22 9.36
N PRO A 89 -19.15 1.91 10.49
CA PRO A 89 -19.54 0.53 10.82
C PRO A 89 -20.50 -0.11 9.82
N GLN A 90 -21.43 0.67 9.23
CA GLN A 90 -22.40 0.14 8.27
C GLN A 90 -21.72 -0.16 6.94
N ARG A 91 -20.83 0.72 6.48
CA ARG A 91 -20.04 0.51 5.27
C ARG A 91 -19.09 -0.68 5.41
N LEU A 92 -18.43 -0.82 6.57
CA LEU A 92 -17.61 -2.01 6.86
C LEU A 92 -18.44 -3.29 6.86
N GLN A 93 -19.69 -3.24 7.37
CA GLN A 93 -20.58 -4.40 7.31
C GLN A 93 -20.99 -4.72 5.86
N SER A 94 -21.27 -3.72 5.05
CA SER A 94 -21.56 -3.91 3.60
C SER A 94 -20.36 -4.52 2.87
N LEU A 95 -19.15 -4.08 3.18
CA LEU A 95 -17.91 -4.66 2.62
C LEU A 95 -17.74 -6.13 3.05
N ARG A 96 -18.00 -6.46 4.32
CA ARG A 96 -18.00 -7.86 4.79
C ARG A 96 -19.01 -8.73 4.05
N THR A 97 -20.20 -8.21 3.83
CA THR A 97 -21.23 -8.93 3.07
C THR A 97 -20.80 -9.15 1.62
N LEU A 98 -20.22 -8.14 0.96
CA LEU A 98 -19.68 -8.26 -0.40
C LEU A 98 -18.60 -9.34 -0.49
N LEU A 99 -17.76 -9.45 0.52
CA LEU A 99 -16.62 -10.38 0.55
C LEU A 99 -16.95 -11.72 1.20
N GLN A 100 -18.18 -11.96 1.64
CA GLN A 100 -18.56 -13.10 2.47
C GLN A 100 -18.12 -14.46 1.90
N GLU A 101 -18.24 -14.67 0.60
CA GLU A 101 -17.83 -15.93 -0.05
C GLU A 101 -16.31 -16.15 -0.05
N GLN A 102 -15.53 -15.06 0.11
CA GLN A 102 -14.08 -15.11 0.22
C GLN A 102 -13.59 -15.30 1.65
N LYS A 103 -14.47 -15.20 2.65
CA LYS A 103 -14.09 -15.28 4.06
C LYS A 103 -13.48 -16.65 4.40
N ARG A 104 -12.26 -16.60 4.99
CA ARG A 104 -11.49 -17.78 5.40
C ARG A 104 -11.16 -17.77 6.88
N HIS A 105 -10.98 -16.59 7.47
CA HIS A 105 -10.46 -16.40 8.82
C HIS A 105 -11.26 -15.38 9.60
N ASP A 106 -11.04 -15.34 10.92
CA ASP A 106 -11.59 -14.30 11.78
C ASP A 106 -10.69 -13.04 11.72
N GLU A 107 -11.29 -11.88 11.42
CA GLU A 107 -10.61 -10.57 11.39
C GLU A 107 -9.93 -10.22 12.74
N ALA A 108 -10.52 -10.69 13.86
CA ALA A 108 -9.99 -10.51 15.20
C ALA A 108 -9.04 -11.63 15.64
N GLY A 109 -8.93 -12.69 14.84
CA GLY A 109 -8.12 -13.87 15.12
C GLY A 109 -6.63 -13.58 15.21
N ASP A 110 -5.92 -14.38 15.97
CA ASP A 110 -4.48 -14.19 16.17
C ASP A 110 -3.68 -14.50 14.90
N GLU A 111 -4.14 -15.40 14.06
CA GLU A 111 -3.55 -15.72 12.77
C GLU A 111 -3.50 -14.49 11.85
N VAL A 112 -4.63 -13.79 11.70
CA VAL A 112 -4.72 -12.56 10.88
C VAL A 112 -3.82 -11.45 11.44
N LYS A 113 -3.72 -11.33 12.76
CA LYS A 113 -2.80 -10.38 13.41
C LYS A 113 -1.34 -10.74 13.15
N GLN A 114 -1.00 -12.04 13.22
CA GLN A 114 0.35 -12.54 12.94
C GLN A 114 0.74 -12.30 11.48
N TRP A 115 -0.15 -12.59 10.53
CA TRP A 115 0.12 -12.29 9.11
C TRP A 115 0.37 -10.81 8.86
N LEU A 116 -0.44 -9.92 9.44
CA LEU A 116 -0.22 -8.48 9.27
C LEU A 116 1.14 -8.03 9.82
N ARG A 117 1.59 -8.59 10.94
CA ARG A 117 2.92 -8.35 11.49
C ARG A 117 4.00 -8.91 10.58
N ALA A 118 3.91 -10.19 10.23
CA ALA A 118 4.89 -10.88 9.39
C ALA A 118 5.07 -10.18 8.03
N ASN A 119 3.98 -9.80 7.38
CA ASN A 119 4.03 -9.06 6.12
C ASN A 119 4.73 -7.69 6.27
N THR A 120 4.46 -7.00 7.39
CA THR A 120 5.10 -5.70 7.66
C THR A 120 6.59 -5.85 7.93
N GLU A 121 6.97 -6.85 8.71
CA GLU A 121 8.37 -7.17 8.99
C GLU A 121 9.12 -7.63 7.74
N GLN A 122 8.50 -8.47 6.91
CA GLN A 122 9.07 -8.91 5.63
C GLN A 122 9.29 -7.72 4.69
N ALA A 123 8.30 -6.85 4.54
CA ALA A 123 8.42 -5.65 3.73
C ALA A 123 9.56 -4.74 4.23
N SER A 124 9.67 -4.54 5.55
CA SER A 124 10.77 -3.77 6.14
C SER A 124 12.14 -4.40 5.87
N LYS A 125 12.27 -5.73 6.02
CA LYS A 125 13.51 -6.46 5.74
C LYS A 125 13.90 -6.42 4.26
N ALA A 126 12.91 -6.38 3.36
CA ALA A 126 13.12 -6.21 1.92
C ALA A 126 13.47 -4.75 1.52
N GLY A 127 13.57 -3.83 2.47
CA GLY A 127 13.87 -2.43 2.19
C GLY A 127 12.69 -1.60 1.71
N VAL A 128 11.46 -2.07 1.88
CA VAL A 128 10.26 -1.30 1.54
C VAL A 128 10.06 -0.16 2.55
N PHE A 129 10.15 1.06 2.09
CA PHE A 129 10.03 2.28 2.91
C PHE A 129 8.71 3.04 2.68
N GLY A 130 7.90 2.61 1.74
CA GLY A 130 6.62 3.24 1.38
C GLY A 130 5.76 2.34 0.50
N VAL A 131 4.52 2.75 0.25
CA VAL A 131 3.55 2.02 -0.58
C VAL A 131 2.90 2.97 -1.62
N PRO A 132 2.47 2.45 -2.79
CA PRO A 132 2.63 1.07 -3.25
C PRO A 132 4.10 0.74 -3.54
N ALA A 133 4.48 -0.52 -3.35
CA ALA A 133 5.80 -1.02 -3.71
C ALA A 133 5.67 -2.43 -4.30
N TRP A 134 6.55 -2.73 -5.24
CA TRP A 134 6.72 -4.05 -5.85
C TRP A 134 8.13 -4.54 -5.53
N GLU A 135 8.23 -5.74 -5.04
CA GLU A 135 9.50 -6.44 -4.85
C GLU A 135 9.59 -7.57 -5.88
N VAL A 136 10.67 -7.59 -6.65
CA VAL A 136 10.96 -8.60 -7.66
C VAL A 136 12.46 -8.88 -7.62
N ASP A 137 12.82 -10.14 -7.40
CA ASP A 137 14.22 -10.60 -7.37
C ASP A 137 15.14 -9.76 -6.44
N GLY A 138 14.60 -9.32 -5.29
CA GLY A 138 15.31 -8.48 -4.34
C GLY A 138 15.37 -6.98 -4.70
N HIS A 139 14.79 -6.56 -5.82
CA HIS A 139 14.67 -5.16 -6.21
C HIS A 139 13.32 -4.58 -5.76
N VAL A 140 13.35 -3.41 -5.14
CA VAL A 140 12.14 -2.69 -4.72
C VAL A 140 11.86 -1.53 -5.66
N PHE A 141 10.69 -1.55 -6.28
CA PHE A 141 10.15 -0.48 -7.12
C PHE A 141 9.04 0.24 -6.34
N TRP A 142 9.21 1.53 -6.08
CA TRP A 142 8.30 2.29 -5.25
C TRP A 142 7.57 3.39 -6.01
N GLY A 143 6.25 3.44 -5.83
CA GLY A 143 5.39 4.47 -6.38
C GLY A 143 4.78 4.09 -7.74
N LEU A 144 3.67 4.75 -8.08
CA LEU A 144 3.01 4.55 -9.38
C LEU A 144 3.92 4.91 -10.56
N ASP A 145 4.77 5.88 -10.36
CA ASP A 145 5.77 6.37 -11.32
C ASP A 145 6.92 5.38 -11.57
N ALA A 146 7.11 4.39 -10.68
CA ALA A 146 8.08 3.31 -10.90
C ALA A 146 7.59 2.21 -11.87
N LEU A 147 6.32 2.19 -12.26
CA LEU A 147 5.78 1.13 -13.15
C LEU A 147 6.49 1.01 -14.50
N PRO A 148 6.88 2.09 -15.21
CA PRO A 148 7.67 1.98 -16.43
C PRO A 148 9.03 1.32 -16.19
N MET A 149 9.69 1.66 -15.07
CA MET A 149 10.98 1.10 -14.66
C MET A 149 10.85 -0.40 -14.31
N LEU A 150 9.82 -0.78 -13.55
CA LEU A 150 9.51 -2.19 -13.27
C LEU A 150 9.27 -2.98 -14.56
N ARG A 151 8.54 -2.39 -15.52
CA ARG A 151 8.32 -3.03 -16.82
C ARG A 151 9.63 -3.26 -17.57
N SER A 152 10.50 -2.24 -17.65
CA SER A 152 11.82 -2.34 -18.27
C SER A 152 12.67 -3.47 -17.65
N TYR A 153 12.65 -3.58 -16.32
CA TYR A 153 13.29 -4.69 -15.61
C TYR A 153 12.75 -6.05 -16.03
N LEU A 154 11.44 -6.23 -16.05
CA LEU A 154 10.80 -7.49 -16.43
C LEU A 154 11.00 -7.85 -17.91
N GLU A 155 11.26 -6.88 -18.77
CA GLU A 155 11.59 -7.04 -20.19
C GLU A 155 13.10 -7.34 -20.40
N GLY A 156 13.92 -7.37 -19.36
CA GLY A 156 15.33 -7.76 -19.42
C GLY A 156 16.26 -6.64 -19.87
N ASP A 157 15.96 -5.39 -19.53
CA ASP A 157 16.81 -4.23 -19.84
C ASP A 157 18.17 -4.36 -19.12
N SER A 158 19.25 -4.40 -19.89
CA SER A 158 20.64 -4.52 -19.39
C SER A 158 21.11 -3.35 -18.53
N TRP A 159 20.35 -2.26 -18.45
CA TRP A 159 20.59 -1.15 -17.54
C TRP A 159 20.65 -1.65 -16.08
N PHE A 160 19.83 -2.64 -15.73
CA PHE A 160 19.76 -3.19 -14.38
C PHE A 160 20.99 -4.01 -14.01
N ASP A 161 21.68 -4.59 -14.98
CA ASP A 161 22.92 -5.34 -14.74
C ASP A 161 24.12 -4.42 -14.47
N THR A 162 24.12 -3.21 -15.05
CA THR A 162 25.27 -2.33 -15.06
C THR A 162 25.10 -1.08 -14.20
N HIS A 163 23.99 -0.38 -14.32
CA HIS A 163 23.75 0.92 -13.70
C HIS A 163 23.07 0.82 -12.33
N TRP A 164 22.16 -0.13 -12.17
CA TRP A 164 21.46 -0.32 -10.90
C TRP A 164 22.44 -0.54 -9.73
N PRO A 165 23.42 -1.47 -9.79
CA PRO A 165 24.38 -1.64 -8.72
C PRO A 165 25.34 -0.45 -8.59
N ALA A 166 25.65 0.25 -9.68
CA ALA A 166 26.62 1.33 -9.66
C ALA A 166 26.19 2.52 -8.78
N VAL A 167 24.92 2.86 -8.74
CA VAL A 167 24.43 3.97 -7.91
C VAL A 167 24.44 3.68 -6.41
N ALA A 168 24.52 2.41 -6.02
CA ALA A 168 24.61 2.03 -4.60
C ALA A 168 25.92 2.48 -3.92
N HIS A 169 26.93 2.83 -4.70
CA HIS A 169 28.23 3.29 -4.21
C HIS A 169 28.31 4.82 -4.03
N VAL A 170 27.22 5.55 -4.33
CA VAL A 170 27.18 7.00 -4.09
C VAL A 170 27.06 7.27 -2.60
N GLU A 171 28.09 7.89 -2.02
CA GLU A 171 28.13 8.22 -0.60
C GLU A 171 27.11 9.32 -0.26
N SER A 172 26.53 9.24 0.94
CA SER A 172 25.68 10.29 1.46
C SER A 172 26.51 11.53 1.80
N GLY A 173 26.15 12.68 1.25
CA GLY A 173 26.72 13.97 1.68
C GLY A 173 26.07 14.54 2.94
N LEU A 174 25.19 13.80 3.59
CA LEU A 174 24.54 14.17 4.85
C LEU A 174 25.37 13.58 5.99
N SER A 175 26.12 14.43 6.68
CA SER A 175 26.85 14.12 7.91
C SER A 175 26.00 14.40 9.13
#